data_cb66311f99f217ed0c79c749b6a22d81
#
_entry.id   cb66311f99f217ed0c79c749b6a22d81
#
_cell.length_a   1.000
_cell.length_b   1.000
_cell.length_c   1.000
_cell.angle_alpha   90.00
_cell.angle_beta   90.00
_cell.angle_gamma   90.00
#
_symmetry.space_group_name_H-M   'P 1'
#
loop_
_entity.id
_entity.type
_entity.pdbx_description
1 polymer ?
#
loop_
_entity_poly.entity_id
_entity_poly.type
_entity_poly.pdbx_seq_one_letter_code
_entity_poly.pdbx_strand_id
1 'polypeptide(L)'
;MPHLLFVCTANICRSPLAEGYFRQRLQEQGLDDWIVSSAGTWAEQVRGASRYSVEVMSDMGVDIGSHRARMIDETILAGVDLILTMESGHAEALRAEFPRHAHKVYLLSAMAGPEYNIADPYGGPRTDYEMMARDVTRLIDEGWEQIMALGYRAAEA
;
A
#
# COMPACT_ATOMS: atom_id res chain seq x y z
N MET A 1 -11.67 -9.37 -11.17
CA MET A 1 -11.63 -8.70 -9.85
C MET A 1 -10.17 -8.44 -9.47
N PRO A 2 -9.66 -7.24 -9.71
CA PRO A 2 -8.27 -6.95 -9.38
C PRO A 2 -8.01 -7.00 -7.88
N HIS A 3 -6.85 -7.55 -7.50
CA HIS A 3 -6.39 -7.57 -6.12
C HIS A 3 -5.09 -6.76 -6.02
N LEU A 4 -5.15 -5.62 -5.33
CA LEU A 4 -4.03 -4.71 -5.11
C LEU A 4 -3.42 -4.94 -3.72
N LEU A 5 -2.09 -5.03 -3.66
CA LEU A 5 -1.35 -5.16 -2.42
C LEU A 5 -0.42 -3.95 -2.24
N PHE A 6 -0.57 -3.24 -1.13
CA PHE A 6 0.39 -2.21 -0.71
C PHE A 6 1.45 -2.80 0.22
N VAL A 7 2.70 -2.45 0.01
CA VAL A 7 3.84 -3.02 0.77
C VAL A 7 4.72 -1.92 1.35
N CYS A 8 4.98 -2.01 2.65
CA CYS A 8 6.03 -1.24 3.32
C CYS A 8 6.89 -2.17 4.17
N THR A 9 7.65 -1.65 5.12
CA THR A 9 8.55 -2.49 5.94
C THR A 9 7.77 -3.33 6.96
N ALA A 10 7.23 -2.68 7.99
CA ALA A 10 6.58 -3.38 9.11
C ALA A 10 5.07 -3.56 8.97
N ASN A 11 4.47 -3.01 7.92
CA ASN A 11 3.03 -3.05 7.66
C ASN A 11 2.20 -2.41 8.79
N ILE A 12 2.70 -1.33 9.39
CA ILE A 12 2.02 -0.63 10.47
C ILE A 12 1.83 0.88 10.24
N CYS A 13 2.58 1.50 9.32
CA CYS A 13 2.49 2.95 9.07
C CYS A 13 1.94 3.26 7.68
N ARG A 14 2.76 3.10 6.64
CA ARG A 14 2.48 3.54 5.28
C ARG A 14 1.47 2.65 4.55
N SER A 15 1.70 1.34 4.54
CA SER A 15 0.87 0.43 3.76
C SER A 15 -0.56 0.26 4.31
N PRO A 16 -0.79 0.20 5.64
CA PRO A 16 -2.18 0.14 6.12
C PRO A 16 -2.95 1.43 5.86
N LEU A 17 -2.27 2.58 5.89
CA LEU A 17 -2.86 3.87 5.54
C LEU A 17 -3.27 3.90 4.06
N ALA A 18 -2.38 3.46 3.17
CA ALA A 18 -2.65 3.37 1.75
C ALA A 18 -3.83 2.44 1.46
N GLU A 19 -3.85 1.28 2.10
CA GLU A 19 -4.94 0.30 1.97
C GLU A 19 -6.29 0.91 2.36
N GLY A 20 -6.36 1.55 3.51
CA GLY A 20 -7.60 2.16 4.02
C GLY A 20 -8.09 3.28 3.12
N TYR A 21 -7.18 4.16 2.69
CA TYR A 21 -7.53 5.27 1.81
C TYR A 21 -8.02 4.79 0.44
N PHE A 22 -7.32 3.83 -0.16
CA PHE A 22 -7.70 3.27 -1.45
C PHE A 22 -9.07 2.59 -1.38
N ARG A 23 -9.32 1.85 -0.32
CA ARG A 23 -10.63 1.21 -0.10
C ARG A 23 -11.76 2.23 -0.02
N GLN A 24 -11.53 3.34 0.71
CA GLN A 24 -12.52 4.41 0.78
C GLN A 24 -12.78 5.04 -0.59
N ARG A 25 -11.73 5.28 -1.36
CA ARG A 25 -11.87 5.84 -2.73
C ARG A 25 -12.67 4.91 -3.64
N LEU A 26 -12.46 3.61 -3.53
CA LEU A 26 -13.26 2.62 -4.27
C LEU A 26 -14.74 2.73 -3.90
N GLN A 27 -15.03 2.82 -2.61
CA GLN A 27 -16.42 2.94 -2.12
C GLN A 27 -17.07 4.23 -2.62
N GLU A 28 -16.37 5.34 -2.58
CA GLU A 28 -16.86 6.64 -3.06
C GLU A 28 -17.21 6.62 -4.55
N GLN A 29 -16.49 5.81 -5.33
CA GLN A 29 -16.72 5.70 -6.77
C GLN A 29 -17.65 4.54 -7.15
N GLY A 30 -18.17 3.81 -6.17
CA GLY A 30 -19.04 2.67 -6.42
C GLY A 30 -18.35 1.48 -7.08
N LEU A 31 -17.04 1.36 -6.91
CA LEU A 31 -16.24 0.26 -7.45
C LEU A 31 -16.13 -0.86 -6.41
N ASP A 32 -16.90 -1.91 -6.59
CA ASP A 32 -16.97 -3.04 -5.66
C ASP A 32 -16.30 -4.31 -6.20
N ASP A 33 -15.64 -4.22 -7.35
CA ASP A 33 -14.95 -5.32 -8.01
C ASP A 33 -13.45 -5.40 -7.69
N TRP A 34 -12.97 -4.63 -6.71
CA TRP A 34 -11.57 -4.64 -6.28
C TRP A 34 -11.42 -5.24 -4.88
N ILE A 35 -10.30 -5.95 -4.69
CA ILE A 35 -9.81 -6.34 -3.36
C ILE A 35 -8.54 -5.54 -3.11
N VAL A 36 -8.42 -4.94 -1.93
CA VAL A 36 -7.21 -4.22 -1.53
C VAL A 36 -6.72 -4.76 -0.20
N SER A 37 -5.40 -4.96 -0.09
CA SER A 37 -4.77 -5.49 1.11
C SER A 37 -3.38 -4.87 1.28
N SER A 38 -2.71 -5.19 2.38
CA SER A 38 -1.35 -4.74 2.64
C SER A 38 -0.54 -5.78 3.37
N ALA A 39 0.80 -5.67 3.28
CA ALA A 39 1.73 -6.56 3.96
C ALA A 39 3.08 -5.84 4.11
N GLY A 40 4.01 -6.45 4.85
CA GLY A 40 5.33 -5.89 5.06
C GLY A 40 6.44 -6.84 4.65
N THR A 41 7.57 -6.28 4.26
CA THR A 41 8.78 -7.05 3.96
C THR A 41 9.46 -7.55 5.24
N TRP A 42 9.20 -6.88 6.36
CA TRP A 42 9.75 -7.22 7.67
C TRP A 42 8.72 -6.99 8.77
N ALA A 43 7.60 -7.72 8.70
CA ALA A 43 6.48 -7.61 9.64
C ALA A 43 6.45 -8.87 10.53
N GLU A 44 7.43 -8.98 11.42
CA GLU A 44 7.60 -10.17 12.28
C GLU A 44 6.52 -10.32 13.35
N GLN A 45 5.88 -9.20 13.74
CA GLN A 45 4.87 -9.22 14.79
C GLN A 45 3.50 -8.87 14.24
N VAL A 46 2.51 -9.68 14.63
CA VAL A 46 1.10 -9.36 14.34
C VAL A 46 0.68 -8.26 15.31
N ARG A 47 0.52 -7.04 14.81
CA ARG A 47 0.13 -5.87 15.59
C ARG A 47 -0.74 -4.93 14.75
N GLY A 48 -1.44 -4.04 15.43
CA GLY A 48 -2.27 -3.04 14.77
C GLY A 48 -1.45 -1.97 14.05
N ALA A 49 -2.12 -1.10 13.32
CA ALA A 49 -1.49 0.07 12.71
C ALA A 49 -0.94 1.00 13.80
N SER A 50 0.12 1.74 13.46
CA SER A 50 0.72 2.72 14.36
C SER A 50 -0.32 3.73 14.83
N ARG A 51 -0.23 4.13 16.11
CA ARG A 51 -1.18 5.05 16.70
C ARG A 51 -1.41 6.29 15.86
N TYR A 52 -0.35 6.96 15.42
CA TYR A 52 -0.49 8.18 14.63
C TYR A 52 -1.05 7.93 13.23
N SER A 53 -0.80 6.76 12.63
CA SER A 53 -1.47 6.41 11.37
C SER A 53 -2.97 6.28 11.56
N VAL A 54 -3.41 5.64 12.66
CA VAL A 54 -4.82 5.51 13.00
C VAL A 54 -5.45 6.89 13.22
N GLU A 55 -4.78 7.77 14.00
CA GLU A 55 -5.29 9.11 14.32
C GLU A 55 -5.41 9.99 13.08
N VAL A 56 -4.36 10.04 12.26
CA VAL A 56 -4.33 10.86 11.06
C VAL A 56 -5.42 10.41 10.07
N MET A 57 -5.59 9.10 9.90
CA MET A 57 -6.64 8.57 9.03
C MET A 57 -8.03 8.81 9.58
N SER A 58 -8.20 8.73 10.90
CA SER A 58 -9.47 9.05 11.54
C SER A 58 -9.88 10.50 11.27
N ASP A 59 -8.93 11.43 11.29
CA ASP A 59 -9.16 12.84 10.93
C ASP A 59 -9.62 13.01 9.48
N MET A 60 -9.25 12.08 8.61
CA MET A 60 -9.67 12.05 7.19
C MET A 60 -10.96 11.24 6.98
N GLY A 61 -11.57 10.75 8.06
CA GLY A 61 -12.80 9.95 7.99
C GLY A 61 -12.58 8.48 7.63
N VAL A 62 -11.36 7.97 7.78
CA VAL A 62 -11.01 6.57 7.45
C VAL A 62 -10.60 5.83 8.72
N ASP A 63 -11.26 4.71 9.01
CA ASP A 63 -10.94 3.85 10.16
C ASP A 63 -10.04 2.70 9.74
N ILE A 64 -8.80 2.69 10.23
CA ILE A 64 -7.84 1.59 10.06
C ILE A 64 -7.54 0.89 11.39
N GLY A 65 -8.39 1.06 12.39
CA GLY A 65 -8.18 0.51 13.73
C GLY A 65 -8.20 -1.01 13.80
N SER A 66 -8.82 -1.69 12.85
CA SER A 66 -8.89 -3.16 12.81
C SER A 66 -7.71 -3.81 12.08
N HIS A 67 -6.80 -3.02 11.53
CA HIS A 67 -5.65 -3.53 10.77
C HIS A 67 -4.79 -4.50 11.61
N ARG A 68 -4.28 -5.54 10.96
CA ARG A 68 -3.30 -6.47 11.54
C ARG A 68 -2.14 -6.62 10.56
N ALA A 69 -0.93 -6.30 11.02
CA ALA A 69 0.28 -6.42 10.23
C ALA A 69 0.58 -7.89 9.90
N ARG A 70 1.05 -8.13 8.68
CA ARG A 70 1.43 -9.46 8.22
C ARG A 70 2.65 -9.41 7.32
N MET A 71 3.42 -10.49 7.35
CA MET A 71 4.62 -10.66 6.54
C MET A 71 4.27 -11.13 5.14
N ILE A 72 4.95 -10.58 4.15
CA ILE A 72 4.92 -11.07 2.77
C ILE A 72 5.30 -12.56 2.75
N ASP A 73 4.59 -13.34 1.93
CA ASP A 73 4.95 -14.72 1.60
C ASP A 73 4.46 -15.07 0.19
N GLU A 74 4.85 -16.24 -0.29
CA GLU A 74 4.47 -16.72 -1.63
C GLU A 74 2.95 -16.80 -1.80
N THR A 75 2.24 -17.23 -0.77
CA THR A 75 0.78 -17.38 -0.81
C THR A 75 0.10 -16.05 -1.04
N ILE A 76 0.54 -15.00 -0.31
CA ILE A 76 0.01 -13.64 -0.49
C ILE A 76 0.27 -13.14 -1.90
N LEU A 77 1.51 -13.29 -2.38
CA LEU A 77 1.91 -12.78 -3.70
C LEU A 77 1.21 -13.50 -4.86
N ALA A 78 0.99 -14.80 -4.71
CA ALA A 78 0.27 -15.57 -5.70
C ALA A 78 -1.19 -15.13 -5.85
N GLY A 79 -1.78 -14.63 -4.78
CA GLY A 79 -3.18 -14.21 -4.76
C GLY A 79 -3.44 -12.77 -5.20
N VAL A 80 -2.39 -11.98 -5.50
CA VAL A 80 -2.56 -10.58 -5.88
C VAL A 80 -2.16 -10.33 -7.34
N ASP A 81 -2.69 -9.28 -7.92
CA ASP A 81 -2.47 -8.92 -9.33
C ASP A 81 -1.48 -7.77 -9.48
N LEU A 82 -1.48 -6.82 -8.55
CA LEU A 82 -0.66 -5.61 -8.58
C LEU A 82 -0.07 -5.35 -7.20
N ILE A 83 1.22 -5.06 -7.15
CA ILE A 83 1.94 -4.80 -5.90
C ILE A 83 2.54 -3.40 -5.98
N LEU A 84 2.16 -2.52 -5.05
CA LEU A 84 2.68 -1.15 -4.97
C LEU A 84 3.49 -0.99 -3.69
N THR A 85 4.78 -0.69 -3.84
CA THR A 85 5.71 -0.55 -2.72
C THR A 85 5.95 0.92 -2.39
N MET A 86 6.33 1.18 -1.15
CA MET A 86 6.61 2.55 -0.67
C MET A 86 8.02 3.00 -1.00
N GLU A 87 8.97 2.08 -1.12
CA GLU A 87 10.38 2.37 -1.39
C GLU A 87 10.96 1.41 -2.42
N SER A 88 12.02 1.86 -3.09
CA SER A 88 12.75 1.03 -4.05
C SER A 88 13.34 -0.24 -3.39
N GLY A 89 13.77 -0.13 -2.13
CA GLY A 89 14.27 -1.29 -1.38
C GLY A 89 13.23 -2.39 -1.21
N HIS A 90 11.96 -2.04 -1.00
CA HIS A 90 10.87 -3.02 -0.95
C HIS A 90 10.72 -3.74 -2.28
N ALA A 91 10.75 -3.00 -3.39
CA ALA A 91 10.61 -3.55 -4.73
C ALA A 91 11.77 -4.49 -5.06
N GLU A 92 13.00 -4.07 -4.75
CA GLU A 92 14.20 -4.88 -4.97
C GLU A 92 14.15 -6.19 -4.18
N ALA A 93 13.75 -6.12 -2.90
CA ALA A 93 13.63 -7.30 -2.05
C ALA A 93 12.59 -8.29 -2.60
N LEU A 94 11.43 -7.81 -3.00
CA LEU A 94 10.37 -8.65 -3.55
C LEU A 94 10.79 -9.31 -4.86
N ARG A 95 11.43 -8.57 -5.74
CA ARG A 95 11.90 -9.10 -7.03
C ARG A 95 13.00 -10.14 -6.86
N ALA A 96 13.88 -9.96 -5.87
CA ALA A 96 14.96 -10.89 -5.60
C ALA A 96 14.47 -12.18 -4.92
N GLU A 97 13.58 -12.05 -3.93
CA GLU A 97 13.09 -13.20 -3.17
C GLU A 97 11.98 -13.96 -3.90
N PHE A 98 11.16 -13.25 -4.68
CA PHE A 98 9.99 -13.82 -5.36
C PHE A 98 10.02 -13.48 -6.86
N PRO A 99 11.01 -13.98 -7.60
CA PRO A 99 11.19 -13.58 -9.01
C PRO A 99 9.99 -13.90 -9.90
N ARG A 100 9.18 -14.90 -9.55
CA ARG A 100 7.96 -15.25 -10.30
C ARG A 100 6.90 -14.13 -10.24
N HIS A 101 6.98 -13.25 -9.25
CA HIS A 101 6.04 -12.15 -9.04
C HIS A 101 6.64 -10.79 -9.34
N ALA A 102 7.89 -10.73 -9.82
CA ALA A 102 8.60 -9.48 -10.10
C ALA A 102 7.83 -8.55 -11.04
N HIS A 103 7.12 -9.11 -12.02
CA HIS A 103 6.35 -8.38 -13.02
C HIS A 103 5.14 -7.64 -12.44
N LYS A 104 4.72 -7.96 -11.23
CA LYS A 104 3.58 -7.30 -10.54
C LYS A 104 4.01 -6.08 -9.74
N VAL A 105 5.33 -5.88 -9.54
CA VAL A 105 5.88 -4.95 -8.55
C VAL A 105 6.22 -3.60 -9.17
N TYR A 106 5.66 -2.53 -8.59
CA TYR A 106 5.92 -1.14 -8.95
C TYR A 106 6.04 -0.30 -7.67
N LEU A 107 6.74 0.84 -7.74
CA LEU A 107 6.66 1.82 -6.67
C LEU A 107 5.33 2.60 -6.78
N LEU A 108 4.72 2.92 -5.65
CA LEU A 108 3.52 3.76 -5.65
C LEU A 108 3.80 5.10 -6.34
N SER A 109 4.97 5.71 -6.09
CA SER A 109 5.34 6.98 -6.71
C SER A 109 5.38 6.92 -8.24
N ALA A 110 5.72 5.76 -8.82
CA ALA A 110 5.74 5.58 -10.27
C ALA A 110 4.36 5.70 -10.92
N MET A 111 3.29 5.55 -10.15
CA MET A 111 1.93 5.69 -10.65
C MET A 111 1.57 7.14 -10.98
N ALA A 112 2.22 8.10 -10.33
CA ALA A 112 1.91 9.52 -10.45
C ALA A 112 3.01 10.35 -11.14
N GLY A 113 4.22 9.81 -11.28
CA GLY A 113 5.35 10.56 -11.86
C GLY A 113 6.68 9.89 -11.59
N PRO A 114 7.75 10.68 -11.37
CA PRO A 114 9.08 10.11 -11.09
C PRO A 114 9.11 9.27 -9.83
N GLU A 115 9.88 8.20 -9.86
CA GLU A 115 10.06 7.31 -8.71
C GLU A 115 10.82 8.00 -7.59
N TYR A 116 10.34 7.84 -6.36
CA TYR A 116 11.04 8.25 -5.14
C TYR A 116 10.54 7.41 -3.97
N ASN A 117 11.29 7.42 -2.87
CA ASN A 117 10.94 6.68 -1.66
C ASN A 117 10.07 7.54 -0.74
N ILE A 118 8.92 7.01 -0.34
CA ILE A 118 8.04 7.68 0.64
C ILE A 118 8.68 7.52 2.02
N ALA A 119 8.94 8.63 2.70
CA ALA A 119 9.61 8.63 4.00
C ALA A 119 8.85 7.80 5.04
N ASP A 120 9.61 7.02 5.82
CA ASP A 120 9.05 6.21 6.91
C ASP A 120 8.93 7.09 8.17
N PRO A 121 7.71 7.32 8.68
CA PRO A 121 7.52 8.18 9.85
C PRO A 121 7.75 7.47 11.19
N TYR A 122 8.00 6.16 11.16
CA TYR A 122 8.09 5.34 12.38
C TYR A 122 9.11 5.92 13.38
N GLY A 123 8.68 6.07 14.62
CA GLY A 123 9.51 6.65 15.68
C GLY A 123 9.55 8.18 15.70
N GLY A 124 8.95 8.84 14.72
CA GLY A 124 8.90 10.29 14.62
C GLY A 124 7.63 10.89 15.23
N PRO A 125 7.54 12.24 15.23
CA PRO A 125 6.37 12.94 15.73
C PRO A 125 5.17 12.77 14.80
N ARG A 126 3.99 13.14 15.31
CA ARG A 126 2.75 13.07 14.52
C ARG A 126 2.84 13.85 13.20
N THR A 127 3.57 14.97 13.16
CA THR A 127 3.74 15.76 11.93
C THR A 127 4.36 14.96 10.79
N ASP A 128 5.28 14.03 11.09
CA ASP A 128 5.88 13.16 10.08
C ASP A 128 4.83 12.20 9.51
N TYR A 129 3.91 11.73 10.33
CA TYR A 129 2.79 10.89 9.88
C TYR A 129 1.80 11.67 9.03
N GLU A 130 1.55 12.94 9.38
CA GLU A 130 0.70 13.82 8.57
C GLU A 130 1.31 14.06 7.19
N MET A 131 2.62 14.30 7.13
CA MET A 131 3.35 14.48 5.87
C MET A 131 3.31 13.20 5.03
N MET A 132 3.53 12.05 5.65
CA MET A 132 3.45 10.74 4.98
C MET A 132 2.04 10.51 4.42
N ALA A 133 1.01 10.80 5.21
CA ALA A 133 -0.37 10.63 4.80
C ALA A 133 -0.71 11.51 3.59
N ARG A 134 -0.26 12.76 3.59
CA ARG A 134 -0.45 13.67 2.44
C ARG A 134 0.23 13.12 1.19
N ASP A 135 1.45 12.60 1.35
CA ASP A 135 2.22 12.06 0.23
C ASP A 135 1.54 10.82 -0.35
N VAL A 136 1.17 9.85 0.50
CA VAL A 136 0.52 8.61 0.08
C VAL A 136 -0.82 8.90 -0.60
N THR A 137 -1.67 9.73 0.01
CA THR A 137 -3.00 10.02 -0.54
C THR A 137 -2.90 10.78 -1.85
N ARG A 138 -1.96 11.73 -1.95
CA ARG A 138 -1.69 12.45 -3.20
C ARG A 138 -1.26 11.51 -4.31
N LEU A 139 -0.34 10.60 -4.03
CA LEU A 139 0.15 9.63 -5.03
C LEU A 139 -0.97 8.70 -5.50
N ILE A 140 -1.83 8.26 -4.60
CA ILE A 140 -3.00 7.45 -4.95
C ILE A 140 -3.95 8.24 -5.84
N ASP A 141 -4.26 9.49 -5.48
CA ASP A 141 -5.19 10.32 -6.25
C ASP A 141 -4.62 10.65 -7.64
N GLU A 142 -3.38 11.11 -7.71
CA GLU A 142 -2.74 11.46 -8.99
C GLU A 142 -2.47 10.22 -9.85
N GLY A 143 -2.16 9.08 -9.22
CA GLY A 143 -1.89 7.82 -9.90
C GLY A 143 -3.11 6.95 -10.16
N TRP A 144 -4.30 7.42 -9.80
CA TRP A 144 -5.52 6.62 -9.82
C TRP A 144 -5.77 5.92 -11.16
N GLU A 145 -5.74 6.66 -12.26
CA GLU A 145 -5.99 6.10 -13.60
C GLU A 145 -4.97 5.02 -13.97
N GLN A 146 -3.70 5.24 -13.64
CA GLN A 146 -2.64 4.26 -13.92
C GLN A 146 -2.82 3.00 -13.07
N ILE A 147 -3.15 3.16 -11.80
CA ILE A 147 -3.42 2.02 -10.90
C ILE A 147 -4.60 1.20 -11.44
N MET A 148 -5.69 1.88 -11.81
CA MET A 148 -6.86 1.20 -12.38
C MET A 148 -6.50 0.41 -13.64
N ALA A 149 -5.79 1.05 -14.57
CA ALA A 149 -5.41 0.41 -15.84
C ALA A 149 -4.53 -0.81 -15.61
N LEU A 150 -3.52 -0.71 -14.74
CA LEU A 150 -2.62 -1.83 -14.44
C LEU A 150 -3.34 -2.96 -13.73
N GLY A 151 -4.19 -2.64 -12.75
CA GLY A 151 -4.92 -3.65 -11.99
C GLY A 151 -5.89 -4.45 -12.87
N TYR A 152 -6.68 -3.79 -13.68
CA TYR A 152 -7.61 -4.47 -14.59
C TYR A 152 -6.86 -5.32 -15.62
N ARG A 153 -5.78 -4.79 -16.19
CA ARG A 153 -4.96 -5.54 -17.16
C ARG A 153 -4.36 -6.79 -16.55
N ALA A 154 -3.80 -6.66 -15.34
CA ALA A 154 -3.17 -7.79 -14.64
C ALA A 154 -4.19 -8.87 -14.27
N ALA A 155 -5.40 -8.47 -13.87
CA ALA A 155 -6.45 -9.41 -13.49
C ALA A 155 -7.00 -10.21 -14.68
N GLU A 156 -6.85 -9.69 -15.90
CA GLU A 156 -7.27 -10.36 -17.14
C GLU A 156 -6.21 -11.33 -17.68
N ALA A 157 -4.97 -11.19 -17.24
CA ALA A 157 -3.85 -11.96 -17.75
C ALA A 157 -3.87 -13.44 -17.31
#